data_d642b528879bf6974f9139df112f5773
#
_entry.id   d642b528879bf6974f9139df112f5773
#
_cell.length_a   1.000
_cell.length_b   1.000
_cell.length_c   1.000
_cell.angle_alpha   90.00
_cell.angle_beta   90.00
_cell.angle_gamma   90.00
#
_symmetry.space_group_name_H-M   'P 1'
#
loop_
_entity.id
_entity.type
_entity.pdbx_description
1 polymer ?
#
loop_
_entity_poly.entity_id
_entity_poly.type
_entity_poly.pdbx_seq_one_letter_code
_entity_poly.pdbx_strand_id
1 'polypeptide(L)'
;MVNNIGVFKDFNDDSIKSVFKTEKNEIIEMTLIQNKEYEDVICVPTHHFCNLGCKMCHLTNNKLNKKMVPIGINDFMESLIYSLRVQNTTIKRTDKKRLLISFMGVGEPLLNLELIKKVYKYESIIKENLGYESIAYAVSTMMPNYNLKELTEYVNETNMPLKVHFSLHSPIDEKRKELIPKTKVSVVEAIDLLKYYSDTISENKNIMEKHKLHHKSNDLVEIHYTLINGVNDTEKELNELIRLIYDKGITVKFIRFNPKGSMSVSKEEDMWCTMLKEANIKVKTYTPPGKEIGASCGEFTRHYYHEEIESDIDLQEFNNWKKKHQIYESQRTDNLTWDEYFMAVAKLTSLRSKDPNTQVGAVIVSSDNRILSIGYNGSPNGYNDERFPWKRVGEKLETKYLFVVHAERNAILNYLGNRKDFQNAKIYVDLFPCNECAKEIIQSGIKEVIYLSDKYANTEETIASKQLFDICGVKYRQLTEEKEINLKLTI
;
A
#
# COMPACT_ATOMS: atom_id res chain seq x y z
N MET A 1 -5.12 -1.58 4.84
CA MET A 1 -5.44 -1.19 3.43
C MET A 1 -4.53 -0.06 2.98
N VAL A 2 -4.12 -0.08 1.73
CA VAL A 2 -3.37 1.03 1.13
C VAL A 2 -4.21 1.72 0.07
N ASN A 3 -4.12 3.06 0.00
CA ASN A 3 -4.79 3.85 -1.01
C ASN A 3 -3.78 4.29 -2.07
N ASN A 4 -4.05 4.03 -3.35
CA ASN A 4 -3.23 4.60 -4.41
C ASN A 4 -3.46 6.11 -4.48
N ILE A 5 -2.37 6.90 -4.40
CA ILE A 5 -2.40 8.37 -4.45
C ILE A 5 -1.82 8.93 -5.75
N GLY A 6 -1.33 8.07 -6.64
CA GLY A 6 -0.89 8.48 -7.96
C GLY A 6 -0.13 7.39 -8.70
N VAL A 7 -0.24 7.41 -10.02
CA VAL A 7 0.53 6.60 -10.95
C VAL A 7 1.16 7.54 -11.97
N PHE A 8 2.48 7.50 -12.09
CA PHE A 8 3.29 8.41 -12.89
C PHE A 8 4.05 7.63 -13.95
N LYS A 9 4.09 8.13 -15.18
CA LYS A 9 4.78 7.51 -16.29
C LYS A 9 5.89 8.43 -16.83
N ASP A 10 7.08 7.86 -17.01
CA ASP A 10 8.12 8.48 -17.84
C ASP A 10 7.83 8.14 -19.30
N PHE A 11 7.57 9.16 -20.11
CA PHE A 11 7.25 8.99 -21.52
C PHE A 11 8.50 8.76 -22.41
N ASN A 12 9.71 8.85 -21.84
CA ASN A 12 10.95 8.60 -22.58
C ASN A 12 11.36 7.13 -22.54
N ASP A 13 11.06 6.41 -21.45
CA ASP A 13 11.53 5.04 -21.26
C ASP A 13 10.45 4.07 -20.73
N ASP A 14 9.19 4.52 -20.71
CA ASP A 14 8.02 3.74 -20.27
C ASP A 14 8.06 3.26 -18.81
N SER A 15 8.96 3.80 -17.98
CA SER A 15 8.96 3.51 -16.55
C SER A 15 7.67 4.01 -15.88
N ILE A 16 7.15 3.24 -14.94
CA ILE A 16 5.93 3.58 -14.21
C ILE A 16 6.19 3.56 -12.71
N LYS A 17 5.84 4.63 -12.02
CA LYS A 17 5.89 4.73 -10.56
C LYS A 17 4.47 4.77 -10.00
N SER A 18 4.16 3.83 -9.11
CA SER A 18 2.93 3.82 -8.33
C SER A 18 3.21 4.24 -6.90
N VAL A 19 2.40 5.12 -6.36
CA VAL A 19 2.55 5.66 -5.00
C VAL A 19 1.29 5.40 -4.20
N PHE A 20 1.47 4.94 -2.98
CA PHE A 20 0.39 4.55 -2.08
C PHE A 20 0.55 5.23 -0.72
N LYS A 21 -0.56 5.39 -0.04
CA LYS A 21 -0.65 5.90 1.32
C LYS A 21 -1.38 4.89 2.20
N THR A 22 -0.79 4.54 3.33
CA THR A 22 -1.40 3.66 4.32
C THR A 22 -2.38 4.44 5.21
N GLU A 23 -3.21 3.73 5.97
CA GLU A 23 -4.10 4.31 6.99
C GLU A 23 -3.35 5.15 8.05
N LYS A 24 -2.06 4.85 8.27
CA LYS A 24 -1.18 5.60 9.18
C LYS A 24 -0.49 6.80 8.50
N ASN A 25 -0.92 7.18 7.30
CA ASN A 25 -0.30 8.22 6.50
C ASN A 25 1.17 7.95 6.10
N GLU A 26 1.59 6.69 6.04
CA GLU A 26 2.91 6.28 5.58
C GLU A 26 2.91 6.05 4.07
N ILE A 27 4.02 6.34 3.40
CA ILE A 27 4.15 6.24 1.94
C ILE A 27 4.80 4.92 1.54
N ILE A 28 4.29 4.34 0.45
CA ILE A 28 4.90 3.23 -0.28
C ILE A 28 5.03 3.65 -1.74
N GLU A 29 6.25 3.60 -2.30
CA GLU A 29 6.48 3.83 -3.72
C GLU A 29 7.07 2.59 -4.37
N MET A 30 6.49 2.18 -5.50
CA MET A 30 6.99 1.08 -6.32
C MET A 30 7.24 1.56 -7.73
N THR A 31 8.41 1.23 -8.27
CA THR A 31 8.79 1.65 -9.62
C THR A 31 8.98 0.44 -10.51
N LEU A 32 8.22 0.40 -11.58
CA LEU A 32 8.31 -0.62 -12.59
C LEU A 32 9.14 -0.09 -13.77
N ILE A 33 10.12 -0.88 -14.18
CA ILE A 33 10.99 -0.57 -15.30
C ILE A 33 11.08 -1.74 -16.26
N GLN A 34 11.32 -1.45 -17.53
CA GLN A 34 11.62 -2.46 -18.52
C GLN A 34 13.13 -2.69 -18.57
N ASN A 35 13.54 -3.93 -18.69
CA ASN A 35 14.94 -4.29 -18.75
C ASN A 35 15.17 -5.35 -19.84
N LYS A 36 16.37 -5.31 -20.46
CA LYS A 36 16.76 -6.30 -21.48
C LYS A 36 16.98 -7.71 -20.92
N GLU A 37 17.29 -7.82 -19.63
CA GLU A 37 17.51 -9.12 -18.96
C GLU A 37 16.20 -9.77 -18.50
N TYR A 38 15.22 -8.94 -18.11
CA TYR A 38 13.90 -9.36 -17.64
C TYR A 38 12.84 -8.60 -18.42
N GLU A 39 11.70 -9.22 -18.62
CA GLU A 39 10.58 -8.53 -19.26
C GLU A 39 10.08 -7.40 -18.35
N ASP A 40 10.00 -7.66 -17.06
CA ASP A 40 9.56 -6.68 -16.06
C ASP A 40 10.50 -6.68 -14.85
N VAL A 41 10.85 -5.51 -14.39
CA VAL A 41 11.60 -5.29 -13.14
C VAL A 41 10.80 -4.33 -12.27
N ILE A 42 10.43 -4.77 -11.08
CA ILE A 42 9.79 -3.89 -10.11
C ILE A 42 10.74 -3.60 -8.94
N CYS A 43 11.10 -2.32 -8.78
CA CYS A 43 11.83 -1.84 -7.62
C CYS A 43 10.85 -1.59 -6.48
N VAL A 44 11.07 -2.28 -5.37
CA VAL A 44 10.16 -2.27 -4.23
C VAL A 44 10.86 -1.80 -2.95
N PRO A 45 10.17 -1.06 -2.07
CA PRO A 45 10.70 -0.61 -0.80
C PRO A 45 10.60 -1.71 0.26
N THR A 46 11.39 -1.59 1.32
CA THR A 46 11.30 -2.44 2.52
C THR A 46 10.80 -1.69 3.74
N HIS A 47 10.85 -0.37 3.69
CA HIS A 47 10.44 0.53 4.76
C HIS A 47 9.70 1.73 4.18
N HIS A 48 8.86 2.36 4.99
CA HIS A 48 8.14 3.57 4.60
C HIS A 48 9.07 4.80 4.50
N PHE A 49 10.15 4.81 5.24
CA PHE A 49 11.19 5.83 5.21
C PHE A 49 12.55 5.23 5.54
N CYS A 50 13.65 5.88 5.11
CA CYS A 50 15.00 5.46 5.43
C CYS A 50 15.77 6.58 6.13
N ASN A 51 16.26 6.32 7.33
CA ASN A 51 17.04 7.27 8.13
C ASN A 51 18.51 6.86 8.27
N LEU A 52 19.03 6.03 7.39
CA LEU A 52 20.44 5.56 7.43
C LEU A 52 21.45 6.64 7.11
N GLY A 53 21.04 7.72 6.49
CA GLY A 53 21.85 8.92 6.36
C GLY A 53 22.90 8.87 5.25
N CYS A 54 22.73 8.00 4.24
CA CYS A 54 23.66 7.95 3.08
C CYS A 54 23.70 9.29 2.38
N LYS A 55 24.89 9.91 2.27
CA LYS A 55 25.05 11.29 1.76
C LYS A 55 24.57 11.46 0.32
N MET A 56 24.72 10.42 -0.52
CA MET A 56 24.30 10.42 -1.91
C MET A 56 22.79 10.18 -2.09
N CYS A 57 22.07 9.74 -1.06
CA CYS A 57 20.66 9.39 -1.16
C CYS A 57 19.76 10.62 -1.06
N HIS A 58 18.76 10.72 -1.92
CA HIS A 58 17.78 11.81 -1.92
C HIS A 58 16.92 11.88 -0.65
N LEU A 59 16.72 10.75 0.05
CA LEU A 59 16.03 10.71 1.33
C LEU A 59 16.80 11.36 2.50
N THR A 60 18.13 11.51 2.37
CA THR A 60 18.93 12.10 3.42
C THR A 60 18.74 13.61 3.44
N ASN A 61 17.93 14.05 4.38
CA ASN A 61 17.76 15.46 4.73
C ASN A 61 17.81 15.60 6.24
N ASN A 62 18.69 16.48 6.75
CA ASN A 62 18.87 16.71 8.17
C ASN A 62 17.62 17.27 8.88
N LYS A 63 16.62 17.76 8.12
CA LYS A 63 15.36 18.29 8.65
C LYS A 63 14.29 17.22 8.84
N LEU A 64 14.40 16.04 8.19
CA LEU A 64 13.44 14.95 8.29
C LEU A 64 13.87 13.96 9.39
N ASN A 65 13.36 14.14 10.59
CA ASN A 65 13.61 13.24 11.71
C ASN A 65 12.52 12.16 11.82
N LYS A 66 12.36 11.34 10.74
CA LYS A 66 11.38 10.25 10.72
C LYS A 66 12.02 8.93 11.12
N LYS A 67 11.24 8.09 11.82
CA LYS A 67 11.66 6.73 12.17
C LYS A 67 11.60 5.83 10.93
N MET A 68 12.54 4.91 10.83
CA MET A 68 12.52 3.83 9.85
C MET A 68 11.49 2.79 10.29
N VAL A 69 10.35 2.72 9.61
CA VAL A 69 9.24 1.81 9.91
C VAL A 69 9.20 0.72 8.84
N PRO A 70 9.28 -0.58 9.20
CA PRO A 70 9.18 -1.67 8.25
C PRO A 70 7.80 -1.73 7.60
N ILE A 71 7.75 -2.03 6.30
CA ILE A 71 6.50 -2.28 5.59
C ILE A 71 6.00 -3.68 5.94
N GLY A 72 4.71 -3.78 6.31
CA GLY A 72 4.03 -5.05 6.56
C GLY A 72 3.69 -5.78 5.26
N ILE A 73 3.57 -7.11 5.33
CA ILE A 73 3.33 -7.94 4.14
C ILE A 73 2.02 -7.60 3.43
N ASN A 74 0.95 -7.27 4.15
CA ASN A 74 -0.36 -6.98 3.54
C ASN A 74 -0.29 -5.71 2.69
N ASP A 75 0.21 -4.61 3.25
CA ASP A 75 0.37 -3.34 2.54
C ASP A 75 1.33 -3.47 1.36
N PHE A 76 2.39 -4.27 1.53
CA PHE A 76 3.34 -4.57 0.47
C PHE A 76 2.69 -5.32 -0.70
N MET A 77 1.99 -6.42 -0.42
CA MET A 77 1.38 -7.27 -1.45
C MET A 77 0.25 -6.54 -2.18
N GLU A 78 -0.57 -5.77 -1.48
CA GLU A 78 -1.62 -4.95 -2.08
C GLU A 78 -1.02 -3.92 -3.06
N SER A 79 0.04 -3.21 -2.64
CA SER A 79 0.77 -2.26 -3.48
C SER A 79 1.45 -2.92 -4.68
N LEU A 80 2.07 -4.09 -4.47
CA LEU A 80 2.76 -4.86 -5.52
C LEU A 80 1.79 -5.32 -6.61
N ILE A 81 0.69 -5.96 -6.21
CA ILE A 81 -0.31 -6.49 -7.14
C ILE A 81 -0.95 -5.34 -7.92
N TYR A 82 -1.29 -4.24 -7.26
CA TYR A 82 -1.82 -3.06 -7.94
C TYR A 82 -0.83 -2.52 -8.97
N SER A 83 0.43 -2.29 -8.60
CA SER A 83 1.45 -1.73 -9.49
C SER A 83 1.66 -2.60 -10.75
N LEU A 84 1.70 -3.92 -10.58
CA LEU A 84 1.86 -4.85 -11.69
C LEU A 84 0.60 -4.96 -12.57
N ARG A 85 -0.60 -4.79 -12.01
CA ARG A 85 -1.86 -4.73 -12.78
C ARG A 85 -1.98 -3.46 -13.61
N VAL A 86 -1.61 -2.32 -13.06
CA VAL A 86 -1.59 -1.04 -13.79
C VAL A 86 -0.71 -1.14 -15.02
N GLN A 87 0.45 -1.78 -14.93
CA GLN A 87 1.30 -2.02 -16.09
C GLN A 87 0.58 -2.81 -17.17
N ASN A 88 -0.15 -3.86 -16.80
CA ASN A 88 -0.84 -4.73 -17.75
C ASN A 88 -1.87 -3.98 -18.60
N THR A 89 -2.46 -2.94 -18.03
CA THR A 89 -3.43 -2.08 -18.73
C THR A 89 -2.75 -0.97 -19.54
N THR A 90 -1.59 -0.49 -19.09
CA THR A 90 -0.88 0.63 -19.71
C THR A 90 0.06 0.19 -20.84
N ILE A 91 0.66 -0.99 -20.72
CA ILE A 91 1.53 -1.58 -21.72
C ILE A 91 0.86 -2.86 -22.20
N LYS A 92 0.25 -2.85 -23.39
CA LYS A 92 -0.37 -4.03 -24.01
C LYS A 92 0.69 -5.10 -24.28
N ARG A 93 0.99 -5.93 -23.30
CA ARG A 93 1.86 -7.09 -23.44
C ARG A 93 1.05 -8.36 -23.38
N THR A 94 1.28 -9.24 -24.33
CA THR A 94 0.62 -10.56 -24.42
C THR A 94 1.45 -11.66 -23.74
N ASP A 95 2.77 -11.50 -23.62
CA ASP A 95 3.67 -12.56 -23.15
C ASP A 95 4.53 -12.09 -21.97
N LYS A 96 4.13 -12.47 -20.74
CA LYS A 96 4.89 -12.21 -19.52
C LYS A 96 5.62 -13.46 -19.08
N LYS A 97 6.91 -13.50 -19.32
CA LYS A 97 7.69 -14.69 -18.97
C LYS A 97 8.41 -14.52 -17.64
N ARG A 98 9.07 -13.38 -17.40
CA ARG A 98 9.92 -13.18 -16.22
C ARG A 98 9.68 -11.85 -15.53
N LEU A 99 9.59 -11.91 -14.19
CA LEU A 99 9.55 -10.76 -13.30
C LEU A 99 10.78 -10.77 -12.39
N LEU A 100 11.46 -9.63 -12.26
CA LEU A 100 12.42 -9.41 -11.19
C LEU A 100 11.77 -8.53 -10.10
N ILE A 101 11.64 -9.06 -8.89
CA ILE A 101 11.30 -8.27 -7.71
C ILE A 101 12.60 -7.82 -7.06
N SER A 102 12.91 -6.53 -7.16
CA SER A 102 14.16 -5.93 -6.69
C SER A 102 13.92 -5.06 -5.45
N PHE A 103 14.39 -5.53 -4.29
CA PHE A 103 14.37 -4.78 -3.04
C PHE A 103 15.48 -3.71 -3.04
N MET A 104 15.31 -2.68 -3.89
CA MET A 104 16.20 -1.55 -4.07
C MET A 104 15.52 -0.20 -3.79
N GLY A 105 14.26 -0.22 -3.38
CA GLY A 105 13.49 0.98 -3.06
C GLY A 105 13.88 1.60 -1.70
N VAL A 106 12.94 2.34 -1.13
CA VAL A 106 13.13 2.99 0.17
C VAL A 106 13.39 1.97 1.26
N GLY A 107 14.44 2.19 2.05
CA GLY A 107 14.79 1.34 3.19
C GLY A 107 16.09 0.57 3.02
N GLU A 108 16.28 -0.40 3.89
CA GLU A 108 17.43 -1.31 3.90
C GLU A 108 16.92 -2.75 4.04
N PRO A 109 17.10 -3.60 3.02
CA PRO A 109 16.54 -4.96 3.01
C PRO A 109 17.00 -5.83 4.17
N LEU A 110 18.26 -5.76 4.59
CA LEU A 110 18.77 -6.56 5.70
C LEU A 110 18.21 -6.15 7.08
N LEU A 111 17.46 -5.05 7.15
CA LEU A 111 16.75 -4.64 8.37
C LEU A 111 15.26 -5.04 8.34
N ASN A 112 14.77 -5.67 7.25
CA ASN A 112 13.42 -6.23 7.15
C ASN A 112 13.42 -7.58 6.39
N LEU A 113 14.17 -8.55 6.90
CA LEU A 113 14.26 -9.90 6.31
C LEU A 113 12.92 -10.62 6.29
N GLU A 114 12.08 -10.38 7.28
CA GLU A 114 10.75 -10.98 7.38
C GLU A 114 9.86 -10.66 6.18
N LEU A 115 9.95 -9.43 5.66
CA LEU A 115 9.23 -9.06 4.44
C LEU A 115 9.71 -9.89 3.25
N ILE A 116 11.03 -9.99 3.05
CA ILE A 116 11.63 -10.73 1.93
C ILE A 116 11.21 -12.21 1.97
N LYS A 117 11.32 -12.83 3.15
CA LYS A 117 10.93 -14.23 3.38
C LYS A 117 9.44 -14.46 3.09
N LYS A 118 8.57 -13.54 3.54
CA LYS A 118 7.12 -13.63 3.30
C LYS A 118 6.77 -13.41 1.83
N VAL A 119 7.39 -12.46 1.14
CA VAL A 119 7.15 -12.22 -0.29
C VAL A 119 7.48 -13.47 -1.12
N TYR A 120 8.59 -14.16 -0.82
CA TYR A 120 8.91 -15.41 -1.48
C TYR A 120 7.86 -16.51 -1.23
N LYS A 121 7.32 -16.63 -0.01
CA LYS A 121 6.24 -17.58 0.30
C LYS A 121 4.95 -17.32 -0.51
N TYR A 122 4.74 -16.09 -0.96
CA TYR A 122 3.58 -15.71 -1.79
C TYR A 122 3.86 -15.76 -3.31
N GLU A 123 4.98 -16.35 -3.74
CA GLU A 123 5.38 -16.42 -5.16
C GLU A 123 4.30 -17.03 -6.05
N SER A 124 3.68 -18.15 -5.63
CA SER A 124 2.61 -18.80 -6.38
C SER A 124 1.42 -17.88 -6.61
N ILE A 125 1.02 -17.12 -5.59
CA ILE A 125 -0.08 -16.15 -5.69
C ILE A 125 0.24 -15.04 -6.68
N ILE A 126 1.49 -14.55 -6.70
CA ILE A 126 1.92 -13.53 -7.66
C ILE A 126 1.88 -14.09 -9.08
N LYS A 127 2.37 -15.32 -9.30
CA LYS A 127 2.36 -15.98 -10.61
C LYS A 127 0.94 -16.21 -11.13
N GLU A 128 0.07 -16.80 -10.32
CA GLU A 128 -1.30 -17.14 -10.69
C GLU A 128 -2.14 -15.88 -11.02
N ASN A 129 -2.02 -14.83 -10.19
CA ASN A 129 -2.83 -13.62 -10.37
C ASN A 129 -2.35 -12.71 -11.51
N LEU A 130 -1.08 -12.80 -11.92
CA LEU A 130 -0.45 -11.84 -12.83
C LEU A 130 0.14 -12.46 -14.09
N GLY A 131 0.11 -13.79 -14.21
CA GLY A 131 0.51 -14.52 -15.41
C GLY A 131 2.02 -14.55 -15.67
N TYR A 132 2.87 -14.47 -14.63
CA TYR A 132 4.32 -14.66 -14.77
C TYR A 132 4.70 -16.14 -14.70
N GLU A 133 5.54 -16.59 -15.61
CA GLU A 133 6.07 -17.96 -15.62
C GLU A 133 7.17 -18.12 -14.57
N SER A 134 8.00 -17.07 -14.39
CA SER A 134 9.10 -17.12 -13.42
C SER A 134 9.29 -15.77 -12.70
N ILE A 135 9.72 -15.86 -11.43
CA ILE A 135 10.05 -14.69 -10.61
C ILE A 135 11.48 -14.84 -10.10
N ALA A 136 12.28 -13.83 -10.34
CA ALA A 136 13.61 -13.66 -9.78
C ALA A 136 13.58 -12.62 -8.66
N TYR A 137 14.56 -12.69 -7.76
CA TYR A 137 14.66 -11.77 -6.63
C TYR A 137 16.05 -11.12 -6.57
N ALA A 138 16.12 -9.88 -6.15
CA ALA A 138 17.36 -9.19 -5.84
C ALA A 138 17.22 -8.32 -4.59
N VAL A 139 18.25 -8.28 -3.76
CA VAL A 139 18.39 -7.33 -2.66
C VAL A 139 19.55 -6.40 -2.92
N SER A 140 19.39 -5.10 -2.67
CA SER A 140 20.48 -4.13 -2.69
C SER A 140 20.69 -3.57 -1.29
N THR A 141 21.84 -3.85 -0.70
CA THR A 141 22.16 -3.54 0.68
C THR A 141 23.43 -2.73 0.82
N MET A 142 23.43 -1.80 1.76
CA MET A 142 24.65 -1.15 2.24
C MET A 142 25.39 -1.98 3.31
N MET A 143 24.91 -3.18 3.64
CA MET A 143 25.46 -4.05 4.67
C MET A 143 25.59 -3.36 6.04
N PRO A 144 24.46 -2.97 6.66
CA PRO A 144 24.48 -2.24 7.94
C PRO A 144 24.88 -3.14 9.11
N ASN A 145 24.70 -4.44 8.95
CA ASN A 145 24.94 -5.49 9.94
C ASN A 145 25.25 -6.83 9.26
N TYR A 146 25.34 -7.90 10.06
CA TYR A 146 25.67 -9.26 9.60
C TYR A 146 24.46 -10.11 9.17
N ASN A 147 23.28 -9.53 8.99
CA ASN A 147 22.05 -10.26 8.67
C ASN A 147 22.07 -10.96 7.29
N LEU A 148 23.09 -10.69 6.47
CA LEU A 148 23.30 -11.45 5.24
C LEU A 148 23.53 -12.94 5.52
N LYS A 149 24.09 -13.32 6.68
CA LYS A 149 24.25 -14.73 7.07
C LYS A 149 22.90 -15.42 7.21
N GLU A 150 21.98 -14.83 7.96
CA GLU A 150 20.62 -15.33 8.13
C GLU A 150 19.87 -15.43 6.78
N LEU A 151 20.04 -14.45 5.93
CA LEU A 151 19.46 -14.47 4.58
C LEU A 151 20.07 -15.59 3.74
N THR A 152 21.39 -15.84 3.85
CA THR A 152 22.08 -16.94 3.14
C THR A 152 21.50 -18.29 3.53
N GLU A 153 21.34 -18.55 4.81
CA GLU A 153 20.75 -19.78 5.34
C GLU A 153 19.33 -19.98 4.79
N TYR A 154 18.49 -18.95 4.89
CA TYR A 154 17.13 -19.00 4.36
C TYR A 154 17.08 -19.27 2.85
N VAL A 155 17.92 -18.58 2.06
CA VAL A 155 18.02 -18.77 0.61
C VAL A 155 18.45 -20.19 0.27
N ASN A 156 19.43 -20.72 0.99
CA ASN A 156 19.94 -22.09 0.80
C ASN A 156 18.88 -23.16 1.14
N GLU A 157 18.14 -22.99 2.23
CA GLU A 157 17.07 -23.90 2.66
C GLU A 157 15.86 -23.89 1.71
N THR A 158 15.46 -22.74 1.23
CA THR A 158 14.23 -22.57 0.43
C THR A 158 14.44 -22.63 -1.06
N ASN A 159 15.69 -22.67 -1.53
CA ASN A 159 16.06 -22.57 -2.94
C ASN A 159 15.52 -21.31 -3.63
N MET A 160 15.52 -20.18 -2.93
CA MET A 160 15.09 -18.88 -3.48
C MET A 160 16.11 -18.38 -4.51
N PRO A 161 15.73 -18.04 -5.77
CA PRO A 161 16.66 -17.51 -6.78
C PRO A 161 16.95 -16.01 -6.52
N LEU A 162 17.79 -15.74 -5.51
CA LEU A 162 18.12 -14.40 -5.04
C LEU A 162 19.49 -13.95 -5.53
N LYS A 163 19.60 -12.68 -5.96
CA LYS A 163 20.88 -11.96 -6.16
C LYS A 163 21.14 -10.98 -5.03
N VAL A 164 22.40 -10.82 -4.66
CA VAL A 164 22.81 -9.82 -3.68
C VAL A 164 23.65 -8.73 -4.36
N HIS A 165 23.17 -7.49 -4.24
CA HIS A 165 23.89 -6.30 -4.68
C HIS A 165 24.39 -5.55 -3.46
N PHE A 166 25.70 -5.35 -3.39
CA PHE A 166 26.35 -4.63 -2.30
C PHE A 166 26.66 -3.19 -2.69
N SER A 167 26.01 -2.24 -2.09
CA SER A 167 26.26 -0.80 -2.25
C SER A 167 27.52 -0.41 -1.48
N LEU A 168 28.67 -0.53 -2.15
CA LEU A 168 30.00 -0.29 -1.54
C LEU A 168 30.32 1.19 -1.44
N HIS A 169 30.30 1.90 -2.55
CA HIS A 169 30.56 3.34 -2.77
C HIS A 169 31.92 3.88 -2.28
N SER A 170 32.69 3.16 -1.49
CA SER A 170 34.12 3.34 -1.26
C SER A 170 34.71 2.06 -0.67
N PRO A 171 35.89 1.63 -1.13
CA PRO A 171 36.61 0.48 -0.60
C PRO A 171 37.44 0.81 0.67
N ILE A 172 37.48 2.09 1.06
CA ILE A 172 38.18 2.60 2.23
C ILE A 172 37.18 2.85 3.36
N ASP A 173 37.32 2.16 4.49
CA ASP A 173 36.35 2.18 5.61
C ASP A 173 36.04 3.59 6.14
N GLU A 174 37.03 4.45 6.31
CA GLU A 174 36.86 5.81 6.78
C GLU A 174 35.98 6.61 5.79
N LYS A 175 36.31 6.53 4.49
CA LYS A 175 35.57 7.20 3.44
C LYS A 175 34.15 6.64 3.31
N ARG A 176 34.02 5.32 3.39
CA ARG A 176 32.72 4.64 3.37
C ARG A 176 31.83 5.07 4.54
N LYS A 177 32.36 5.16 5.76
CA LYS A 177 31.63 5.69 6.93
C LYS A 177 31.21 7.15 6.77
N GLU A 178 32.01 7.93 6.06
CA GLU A 178 31.64 9.31 5.71
C GLU A 178 30.43 9.38 4.77
N LEU A 179 30.40 8.49 3.77
CA LEU A 179 29.31 8.39 2.79
C LEU A 179 28.08 7.65 3.34
N ILE A 180 28.29 6.63 4.17
CA ILE A 180 27.29 5.71 4.70
C ILE A 180 27.49 5.58 6.24
N PRO A 181 27.05 6.55 7.04
CA PRO A 181 27.46 6.68 8.43
C PRO A 181 26.94 5.58 9.38
N LYS A 182 25.87 4.87 9.00
CA LYS A 182 25.25 3.86 9.91
C LYS A 182 25.61 2.41 9.57
N THR A 183 26.68 2.16 8.84
CA THR A 183 27.21 0.79 8.68
C THR A 183 28.06 0.39 9.89
N LYS A 184 27.89 -0.86 10.35
CA LYS A 184 28.67 -1.46 11.43
C LYS A 184 29.70 -2.49 10.91
N VAL A 185 29.59 -2.87 9.65
CA VAL A 185 30.41 -3.88 9.00
C VAL A 185 31.51 -3.17 8.23
N SER A 186 32.75 -3.57 8.43
CA SER A 186 33.91 -3.09 7.64
C SER A 186 33.80 -3.57 6.19
N VAL A 187 34.56 -2.93 5.31
CA VAL A 187 34.59 -3.32 3.90
C VAL A 187 35.08 -4.75 3.71
N VAL A 188 36.13 -5.15 4.44
CA VAL A 188 36.67 -6.51 4.37
C VAL A 188 35.63 -7.53 4.82
N GLU A 189 35.00 -7.33 5.98
CA GLU A 189 33.94 -8.21 6.47
C GLU A 189 32.75 -8.30 5.50
N ALA A 190 32.38 -7.18 4.86
CA ALA A 190 31.31 -7.15 3.88
C ALA A 190 31.66 -8.00 2.63
N ILE A 191 32.89 -7.90 2.14
CA ILE A 191 33.37 -8.74 1.03
C ILE A 191 33.41 -10.22 1.43
N ASP A 192 33.81 -10.55 2.65
CA ASP A 192 33.82 -11.90 3.17
C ASP A 192 32.40 -12.48 3.29
N LEU A 193 31.42 -11.66 3.71
CA LEU A 193 30.01 -12.04 3.73
C LEU A 193 29.46 -12.29 2.32
N LEU A 194 29.82 -11.49 1.34
CA LEU A 194 29.44 -11.72 -0.06
C LEU A 194 30.07 -13.01 -0.61
N LYS A 195 31.33 -13.27 -0.28
CA LYS A 195 32.02 -14.50 -0.67
C LYS A 195 31.34 -15.71 -0.02
N TYR A 196 31.06 -15.65 1.28
CA TYR A 196 30.31 -16.69 1.98
C TYR A 196 28.94 -16.97 1.33
N TYR A 197 28.18 -15.93 0.98
CA TYR A 197 26.92 -16.06 0.23
C TYR A 197 27.14 -16.79 -1.11
N SER A 198 28.08 -16.29 -1.90
CA SER A 198 28.37 -16.83 -3.23
C SER A 198 28.79 -18.30 -3.18
N ASP A 199 29.69 -18.67 -2.26
CA ASP A 199 30.19 -20.04 -2.12
C ASP A 199 29.08 -20.98 -1.68
N THR A 200 28.35 -20.63 -0.61
CA THR A 200 27.24 -21.43 -0.08
C THR A 200 26.16 -21.69 -1.13
N ILE A 201 25.79 -20.66 -1.89
CA ILE A 201 24.73 -20.76 -2.88
C ILE A 201 25.20 -21.48 -4.15
N SER A 202 26.45 -21.29 -4.57
CA SER A 202 26.99 -21.98 -5.75
C SER A 202 27.13 -23.50 -5.58
N GLU A 203 27.27 -23.99 -4.34
CA GLU A 203 27.31 -25.43 -4.02
C GLU A 203 25.92 -26.08 -4.09
N ASN A 204 24.83 -25.30 -3.96
CA ASN A 204 23.48 -25.81 -4.04
C ASN A 204 22.98 -25.91 -5.49
N LYS A 205 23.03 -27.13 -6.04
CA LYS A 205 22.63 -27.41 -7.44
C LYS A 205 21.21 -26.95 -7.75
N ASN A 206 20.27 -27.17 -6.81
CA ASN A 206 18.86 -26.81 -7.01
C ASN A 206 18.67 -25.30 -7.16
N ILE A 207 19.39 -24.50 -6.35
CA ILE A 207 19.35 -23.04 -6.48
C ILE A 207 19.97 -22.61 -7.80
N MET A 208 21.12 -23.19 -8.16
CA MET A 208 21.82 -22.81 -9.38
C MET A 208 21.02 -23.12 -10.65
N GLU A 209 20.25 -24.22 -10.66
CA GLU A 209 19.32 -24.50 -11.74
C GLU A 209 18.18 -23.46 -11.80
N LYS A 210 17.53 -23.18 -10.69
CA LYS A 210 16.53 -22.11 -10.60
C LYS A 210 17.13 -20.74 -11.00
N HIS A 211 18.30 -20.44 -10.50
CA HIS A 211 18.97 -19.17 -10.80
C HIS A 211 19.21 -19.01 -12.30
N LYS A 212 19.67 -20.03 -13.03
CA LYS A 212 19.82 -20.03 -14.49
C LYS A 212 18.53 -19.81 -15.24
N LEU A 213 17.41 -20.37 -14.74
CA LEU A 213 16.09 -20.18 -15.33
C LEU A 213 15.55 -18.76 -15.14
N HIS A 214 15.74 -18.22 -13.94
CA HIS A 214 15.15 -16.96 -13.53
C HIS A 214 16.03 -15.74 -13.81
N HIS A 215 17.37 -15.90 -13.78
CA HIS A 215 18.33 -14.84 -14.07
C HIS A 215 19.12 -15.17 -15.35
N LYS A 216 19.34 -14.20 -16.21
CA LYS A 216 20.15 -14.40 -17.43
C LYS A 216 21.66 -14.44 -17.17
N SER A 217 22.11 -13.99 -16.00
CA SER A 217 23.52 -14.00 -15.61
C SER A 217 23.74 -14.95 -14.44
N ASN A 218 24.92 -15.61 -14.43
CA ASN A 218 25.28 -16.52 -13.34
C ASN A 218 25.86 -15.77 -12.12
N ASP A 219 25.91 -14.42 -12.15
CA ASP A 219 26.44 -13.63 -11.04
C ASP A 219 25.46 -13.71 -9.85
N LEU A 220 25.88 -14.31 -8.75
CA LEU A 220 25.13 -14.39 -7.49
C LEU A 220 25.25 -13.11 -6.67
N VAL A 221 26.41 -12.44 -6.79
CA VAL A 221 26.73 -11.20 -6.08
C VAL A 221 27.27 -10.16 -7.06
N GLU A 222 26.91 -8.92 -6.85
CA GLU A 222 27.46 -7.76 -7.57
C GLU A 222 27.78 -6.65 -6.58
N ILE A 223 28.91 -5.96 -6.77
CA ILE A 223 29.20 -4.69 -6.09
C ILE A 223 28.58 -3.56 -6.91
N HIS A 224 27.67 -2.81 -6.33
CA HIS A 224 27.17 -1.56 -6.88
C HIS A 224 28.03 -0.41 -6.40
N TYR A 225 28.58 0.33 -7.33
CA TYR A 225 29.44 1.48 -7.07
C TYR A 225 28.94 2.69 -7.85
N THR A 226 28.76 3.80 -7.15
CA THR A 226 28.37 5.08 -7.75
C THR A 226 29.55 6.01 -7.66
N LEU A 227 30.15 6.37 -8.81
CA LEU A 227 31.29 7.29 -8.88
C LEU A 227 30.79 8.74 -8.76
N ILE A 228 31.32 9.46 -7.77
CA ILE A 228 30.97 10.86 -7.46
C ILE A 228 32.24 11.69 -7.58
N ASN A 229 32.20 12.70 -8.45
CA ASN A 229 33.35 13.54 -8.81
C ASN A 229 34.02 14.17 -7.58
N GLY A 230 35.32 13.91 -7.42
CA GLY A 230 36.16 14.41 -6.34
C GLY A 230 35.79 13.87 -4.94
N VAL A 231 34.94 12.83 -4.85
CA VAL A 231 34.52 12.27 -3.59
C VAL A 231 35.05 10.85 -3.38
N ASN A 232 34.80 9.94 -4.33
CA ASN A 232 35.14 8.52 -4.22
C ASN A 232 35.63 7.93 -5.54
N ASP A 233 36.25 8.77 -6.40
CA ASP A 233 36.69 8.42 -7.74
C ASP A 233 38.23 8.57 -7.89
N THR A 234 38.97 8.45 -6.79
CA THR A 234 40.42 8.59 -6.78
C THR A 234 41.13 7.29 -7.18
N GLU A 235 42.35 7.40 -7.70
CA GLU A 235 43.21 6.25 -8.04
C GLU A 235 43.48 5.36 -6.81
N LYS A 236 43.61 5.95 -5.62
CA LYS A 236 43.78 5.21 -4.37
C LYS A 236 42.57 4.28 -4.10
N GLU A 237 41.37 4.77 -4.34
CA GLU A 237 40.13 3.95 -4.14
C GLU A 237 40.03 2.87 -5.23
N LEU A 238 40.38 3.16 -6.47
CA LEU A 238 40.42 2.16 -7.52
C LEU A 238 41.38 1.02 -7.21
N ASN A 239 42.64 1.35 -6.82
CA ASN A 239 43.65 0.35 -6.48
C ASN A 239 43.23 -0.49 -5.26
N GLU A 240 42.59 0.12 -4.25
CA GLU A 240 42.10 -0.60 -3.11
C GLU A 240 40.88 -1.49 -3.45
N LEU A 241 39.99 -1.05 -4.33
CA LEU A 241 38.87 -1.88 -4.84
C LEU A 241 39.44 -3.12 -5.56
N ILE A 242 40.42 -2.92 -6.49
CA ILE A 242 41.07 -4.03 -7.19
C ILE A 242 41.68 -5.00 -6.18
N ARG A 243 42.45 -4.52 -5.21
CA ARG A 243 43.09 -5.36 -4.18
C ARG A 243 42.06 -6.21 -3.39
N LEU A 244 40.94 -5.62 -3.04
CA LEU A 244 39.90 -6.27 -2.21
C LEU A 244 39.16 -7.38 -2.94
N ILE A 245 38.93 -7.22 -4.24
CA ILE A 245 38.09 -8.17 -5.00
C ILE A 245 38.85 -8.98 -6.05
N TYR A 246 40.16 -8.78 -6.15
CA TYR A 246 41.01 -9.56 -7.03
C TYR A 246 40.81 -11.06 -6.81
N ASP A 247 40.57 -11.81 -7.87
CA ASP A 247 40.34 -13.28 -7.87
C ASP A 247 39.17 -13.79 -7.02
N LYS A 248 38.24 -12.90 -6.60
CA LYS A 248 37.04 -13.30 -5.83
C LYS A 248 35.83 -13.60 -6.71
N GLY A 249 35.89 -13.41 -8.01
CA GLY A 249 34.79 -13.64 -8.94
C GLY A 249 33.59 -12.68 -8.77
N ILE A 250 33.80 -11.53 -8.12
CA ILE A 250 32.75 -10.55 -7.87
C ILE A 250 32.70 -9.54 -9.03
N THR A 251 31.51 -9.34 -9.59
CA THR A 251 31.29 -8.33 -10.64
C THR A 251 31.10 -6.95 -10.03
N VAL A 252 31.73 -5.93 -10.60
CA VAL A 252 31.50 -4.52 -10.27
C VAL A 252 30.52 -3.93 -11.26
N LYS A 253 29.46 -3.28 -10.73
CA LYS A 253 28.46 -2.59 -11.53
C LYS A 253 28.44 -1.11 -11.16
N PHE A 254 28.88 -0.27 -12.09
CA PHE A 254 28.75 1.17 -11.94
C PHE A 254 27.32 1.60 -12.19
N ILE A 255 26.75 2.26 -11.17
CA ILE A 255 25.42 2.88 -11.25
C ILE A 255 25.63 4.38 -11.43
N ARG A 256 25.15 4.93 -12.53
CA ARG A 256 25.29 6.36 -12.78
C ARG A 256 24.69 7.18 -11.65
N PHE A 257 25.47 8.11 -11.14
CA PHE A 257 25.05 8.98 -10.04
C PHE A 257 23.93 9.93 -10.47
N ASN A 258 22.93 10.07 -9.64
CA ASN A 258 21.89 11.08 -9.78
C ASN A 258 22.31 12.31 -8.96
N PRO A 259 22.68 13.44 -9.60
CA PRO A 259 23.26 14.61 -8.93
C PRO A 259 22.39 15.10 -7.78
N LYS A 260 23.05 15.45 -6.66
CA LYS A 260 22.38 15.95 -5.47
C LYS A 260 23.21 17.07 -4.83
N GLY A 261 22.61 18.25 -4.65
CA GLY A 261 23.32 19.42 -4.12
C GLY A 261 24.55 19.78 -4.96
N SER A 262 25.72 19.90 -4.34
CA SER A 262 26.99 20.20 -5.02
C SER A 262 27.69 18.97 -5.61
N MET A 263 27.17 17.75 -5.38
CA MET A 263 27.77 16.52 -5.90
C MET A 263 27.43 16.31 -7.37
N SER A 264 28.40 15.95 -8.17
CA SER A 264 28.28 15.74 -9.62
C SER A 264 28.78 14.36 -10.05
N VAL A 265 28.41 13.95 -11.25
CA VAL A 265 28.85 12.69 -11.86
C VAL A 265 30.36 12.75 -12.12
N SER A 266 31.07 11.68 -11.77
CA SER A 266 32.52 11.55 -12.10
C SER A 266 32.72 11.37 -13.60
N LYS A 267 33.88 11.81 -14.08
CA LYS A 267 34.38 11.60 -15.45
C LYS A 267 35.30 10.39 -15.57
N GLU A 268 35.60 9.73 -14.45
CA GLU A 268 36.61 8.67 -14.36
C GLU A 268 36.06 7.28 -14.66
N GLU A 269 34.74 7.13 -14.96
CA GLU A 269 34.06 5.83 -15.13
C GLU A 269 34.75 4.97 -16.21
N ASP A 270 35.09 5.54 -17.36
CA ASP A 270 35.74 4.80 -18.46
C ASP A 270 37.10 4.29 -18.07
N MET A 271 37.91 5.12 -17.39
CA MET A 271 39.24 4.76 -16.89
C MET A 271 39.13 3.64 -15.86
N TRP A 272 38.22 3.74 -14.88
CA TRP A 272 37.96 2.70 -13.89
C TRP A 272 37.50 1.38 -14.54
N CYS A 273 36.63 1.44 -15.54
CA CYS A 273 36.21 0.28 -16.31
C CYS A 273 37.36 -0.43 -16.99
N THR A 274 38.30 0.34 -17.55
CA THR A 274 39.49 -0.20 -18.24
C THR A 274 40.42 -0.89 -17.26
N MET A 275 40.80 -0.23 -16.17
CA MET A 275 41.74 -0.75 -15.17
C MET A 275 41.19 -2.01 -14.48
N LEU A 276 39.89 -2.05 -14.16
CA LEU A 276 39.23 -3.24 -13.57
C LEU A 276 39.26 -4.42 -14.55
N LYS A 277 39.00 -4.18 -15.85
CA LYS A 277 39.08 -5.23 -16.87
C LYS A 277 40.50 -5.76 -17.06
N GLU A 278 41.51 -4.89 -17.04
CA GLU A 278 42.94 -5.27 -17.08
C GLU A 278 43.32 -6.14 -15.86
N ALA A 279 42.70 -5.88 -14.70
CA ALA A 279 42.83 -6.70 -13.51
C ALA A 279 41.94 -7.99 -13.53
N ASN A 280 41.38 -8.36 -14.71
CA ASN A 280 40.49 -9.51 -14.89
C ASN A 280 39.21 -9.47 -14.02
N ILE A 281 38.74 -8.29 -13.67
CA ILE A 281 37.49 -8.09 -12.92
C ILE A 281 36.38 -7.76 -13.91
N LYS A 282 35.23 -8.47 -13.77
CA LYS A 282 34.04 -8.24 -14.61
C LYS A 282 33.38 -6.94 -14.25
N VAL A 283 33.12 -6.08 -15.25
CA VAL A 283 32.51 -4.76 -15.05
C VAL A 283 31.27 -4.61 -15.89
N LYS A 284 30.26 -3.99 -15.30
CA LYS A 284 29.02 -3.56 -15.95
C LYS A 284 28.78 -2.08 -15.67
N THR A 285 28.10 -1.38 -16.59
CA THR A 285 27.63 -0.01 -16.39
C THR A 285 26.09 0.01 -16.48
N TYR A 286 25.46 0.86 -15.71
CA TYR A 286 24.01 0.96 -15.68
C TYR A 286 23.54 2.40 -15.45
N THR A 287 22.72 2.90 -16.35
CA THR A 287 22.02 4.17 -16.19
C THR A 287 20.58 3.85 -15.79
N PRO A 288 20.15 4.21 -14.57
CA PRO A 288 18.77 3.97 -14.14
C PRO A 288 17.78 4.70 -15.05
N PRO A 289 16.72 4.03 -15.51
CA PRO A 289 15.63 4.66 -16.24
C PRO A 289 14.69 5.42 -15.30
N GLY A 290 13.68 6.12 -15.88
CA GLY A 290 12.65 6.83 -15.11
C GLY A 290 13.14 8.15 -14.51
N LYS A 291 14.09 8.82 -15.16
CA LYS A 291 14.65 10.08 -14.65
C LYS A 291 13.58 11.16 -14.47
N GLU A 292 12.66 11.27 -15.41
CA GLU A 292 11.60 12.31 -15.41
C GLU A 292 10.57 12.10 -14.30
N ILE A 293 10.40 10.85 -13.82
CA ILE A 293 9.47 10.51 -12.74
C ILE A 293 10.15 10.30 -11.39
N GLY A 294 11.40 10.76 -11.23
CA GLY A 294 12.12 10.52 -9.99
C GLY A 294 12.13 9.04 -9.60
N ALA A 295 12.40 8.15 -10.58
CA ALA A 295 12.42 6.70 -10.33
C ALA A 295 13.55 6.29 -9.39
N SER A 296 14.50 7.19 -9.15
CA SER A 296 15.50 7.03 -8.09
C SER A 296 14.85 6.83 -6.74
N CYS A 297 15.40 5.90 -5.96
CA CYS A 297 14.83 5.51 -4.67
C CYS A 297 14.59 6.71 -3.75
N GLY A 298 13.34 6.86 -3.33
CA GLY A 298 12.96 7.81 -2.30
C GLY A 298 12.81 9.26 -2.74
N GLU A 299 12.94 9.57 -4.02
CA GLU A 299 12.79 10.96 -4.49
C GLU A 299 11.36 11.45 -4.30
N PHE A 300 10.36 10.64 -4.65
CA PHE A 300 8.95 10.97 -4.42
C PHE A 300 8.59 10.98 -2.92
N THR A 301 9.03 9.97 -2.18
CA THR A 301 8.85 9.89 -0.73
C THR A 301 9.41 11.12 -0.03
N ARG A 302 10.56 11.61 -0.49
CA ARG A 302 11.14 12.85 0.00
C ARG A 302 10.17 14.03 -0.18
N HIS A 303 9.68 14.25 -1.37
CA HIS A 303 8.78 15.38 -1.67
C HIS A 303 7.50 15.30 -0.86
N TYR A 304 6.93 14.12 -0.69
CA TYR A 304 5.69 13.93 0.05
C TYR A 304 5.81 14.27 1.54
N TYR A 305 6.94 13.90 2.17
CA TYR A 305 7.18 14.24 3.57
C TYR A 305 7.70 15.68 3.78
N HIS A 306 8.09 16.36 2.71
CA HIS A 306 8.50 17.77 2.75
C HIS A 306 7.33 18.75 2.67
N GLU A 307 6.14 18.34 2.27
CA GLU A 307 4.95 19.20 2.24
C GLU A 307 4.65 19.85 3.61
N GLU A 308 5.19 19.30 4.69
CA GLU A 308 5.06 19.86 6.05
C GLU A 308 6.13 20.95 6.39
N ILE A 309 7.17 21.19 5.55
CA ILE A 309 8.38 21.89 6.00
C ILE A 309 8.96 22.95 5.01
N GLU A 310 8.63 22.94 3.71
CA GLU A 310 9.30 23.78 2.69
C GLU A 310 8.39 24.80 2.00
N SER A 311 9.02 25.84 1.42
CA SER A 311 8.39 27.02 0.83
C SER A 311 7.42 26.70 -0.32
N ASP A 312 6.42 27.57 -0.52
CA ASP A 312 5.37 27.49 -1.55
C ASP A 312 5.86 27.25 -3.00
N ILE A 313 7.11 27.56 -3.32
CA ILE A 313 7.71 27.42 -4.66
C ILE A 313 7.98 25.96 -4.99
N ASP A 314 8.56 25.18 -4.07
CA ASP A 314 8.86 23.76 -4.29
C ASP A 314 7.57 22.93 -4.43
N LEU A 315 6.52 23.30 -3.71
CA LEU A 315 5.21 22.65 -3.78
C LEU A 315 4.54 22.90 -5.14
N GLN A 316 4.68 24.11 -5.71
CA GLN A 316 4.11 24.46 -6.99
C GLN A 316 4.81 23.74 -8.15
N GLU A 317 6.13 23.65 -8.11
CA GLU A 317 6.93 22.85 -9.08
C GLU A 317 6.57 21.37 -9.01
N PHE A 318 6.44 20.80 -7.81
CA PHE A 318 6.03 19.42 -7.60
C PHE A 318 4.62 19.13 -8.10
N ASN A 319 3.67 20.03 -7.87
CA ASN A 319 2.30 19.90 -8.36
C ASN A 319 2.23 20.00 -9.90
N ASN A 320 3.02 20.86 -10.52
CA ASN A 320 3.12 20.95 -11.98
C ASN A 320 3.74 19.67 -12.58
N TRP A 321 4.77 19.15 -11.93
CA TRP A 321 5.39 17.89 -12.30
C TRP A 321 4.39 16.72 -12.19
N LYS A 322 3.63 16.62 -11.07
CA LYS A 322 2.58 15.61 -10.91
C LYS A 322 1.59 15.65 -12.08
N LYS A 323 1.06 16.82 -12.41
CA LYS A 323 0.11 16.98 -13.53
C LYS A 323 0.66 16.52 -14.87
N LYS A 324 1.94 16.75 -15.13
CA LYS A 324 2.60 16.37 -16.40
C LYS A 324 2.76 14.86 -16.55
N HIS A 325 3.06 14.13 -15.47
CA HIS A 325 3.45 12.72 -15.53
C HIS A 325 2.37 11.76 -14.99
N GLN A 326 1.34 12.27 -14.30
CA GLN A 326 0.28 11.44 -13.74
C GLN A 326 -0.62 10.88 -14.84
N ILE A 327 -0.73 9.54 -14.91
CA ILE A 327 -1.55 8.83 -15.90
C ILE A 327 -2.86 8.31 -15.33
N TYR A 328 -2.94 8.15 -14.01
CA TYR A 328 -4.15 7.81 -13.29
C TYR A 328 -4.36 8.79 -12.15
N GLU A 329 -5.57 9.34 -12.06
CA GLU A 329 -5.96 10.14 -10.91
C GLU A 329 -6.16 9.20 -9.70
N SER A 330 -5.73 9.65 -8.54
CA SER A 330 -6.01 8.95 -7.29
C SER A 330 -7.51 8.93 -7.02
N GLN A 331 -8.03 7.82 -6.47
CA GLN A 331 -9.41 7.79 -5.97
C GLN A 331 -9.57 8.81 -4.84
N ARG A 332 -10.77 9.40 -4.74
CA ARG A 332 -11.16 10.14 -3.55
C ARG A 332 -10.98 9.23 -2.32
N THR A 333 -10.27 9.72 -1.32
CA THR A 333 -10.06 9.02 -0.04
C THR A 333 -11.05 9.45 1.02
N ASP A 334 -11.85 10.48 0.73
CA ASP A 334 -12.86 11.06 1.62
C ASP A 334 -14.30 10.59 1.30
N ASN A 335 -14.44 9.60 0.40
CA ASN A 335 -15.74 9.00 0.12
C ASN A 335 -16.27 8.25 1.35
N LEU A 336 -17.59 8.27 1.50
CA LEU A 336 -18.27 7.53 2.56
C LEU A 336 -18.12 6.02 2.35
N THR A 337 -17.92 5.28 3.43
CA THR A 337 -18.11 3.83 3.44
C THR A 337 -19.56 3.49 3.16
N TRP A 338 -19.86 2.26 2.78
CA TRP A 338 -21.26 1.84 2.56
C TRP A 338 -22.13 1.99 3.81
N ASP A 339 -21.59 1.70 5.00
CA ASP A 339 -22.30 1.87 6.25
C ASP A 339 -22.60 3.34 6.56
N GLU A 340 -21.60 4.21 6.41
CA GLU A 340 -21.78 5.67 6.57
C GLU A 340 -22.79 6.22 5.57
N TYR A 341 -22.71 5.79 4.30
CA TYR A 341 -23.63 6.25 3.25
C TYR A 341 -25.08 5.85 3.56
N PHE A 342 -25.33 4.55 3.83
CA PHE A 342 -26.71 4.10 4.07
C PHE A 342 -27.27 4.64 5.38
N MET A 343 -26.44 4.80 6.41
CA MET A 343 -26.88 5.43 7.65
C MET A 343 -27.16 6.93 7.47
N ALA A 344 -26.38 7.63 6.65
CA ALA A 344 -26.67 9.01 6.29
C ALA A 344 -28.01 9.14 5.54
N VAL A 345 -28.32 8.20 4.64
CA VAL A 345 -29.62 8.16 3.96
C VAL A 345 -30.75 7.89 4.96
N ALA A 346 -30.57 6.98 5.92
CA ALA A 346 -31.56 6.78 6.99
C ALA A 346 -31.77 8.08 7.78
N LYS A 347 -30.69 8.75 8.14
CA LYS A 347 -30.73 10.03 8.88
C LYS A 347 -31.42 11.13 8.08
N LEU A 348 -31.11 11.26 6.80
CA LEU A 348 -31.80 12.20 5.90
C LEU A 348 -33.30 11.88 5.80
N THR A 349 -33.64 10.59 5.72
CA THR A 349 -35.02 10.13 5.65
C THR A 349 -35.80 10.49 6.92
N SER A 350 -35.17 10.46 8.09
CA SER A 350 -35.78 10.82 9.37
C SER A 350 -36.29 12.28 9.40
N LEU A 351 -35.67 13.18 8.61
CA LEU A 351 -36.08 14.59 8.52
C LEU A 351 -37.48 14.77 7.89
N ARG A 352 -38.02 13.74 7.26
CA ARG A 352 -39.41 13.75 6.76
C ARG A 352 -40.45 13.47 7.87
N SER A 353 -40.01 12.93 9.01
CA SER A 353 -40.91 12.68 10.12
C SER A 353 -41.48 13.96 10.70
N LYS A 354 -42.78 13.99 10.93
CA LYS A 354 -43.49 15.09 11.59
C LYS A 354 -43.60 14.90 13.11
N ASP A 355 -43.04 13.81 13.65
CA ASP A 355 -43.01 13.58 15.10
C ASP A 355 -42.18 14.66 15.80
N PRO A 356 -42.78 15.47 16.69
CA PRO A 356 -42.05 16.56 17.35
C PRO A 356 -40.99 16.08 18.36
N ASN A 357 -41.01 14.79 18.75
CA ASN A 357 -40.18 14.26 19.83
C ASN A 357 -39.05 13.34 19.33
N THR A 358 -39.35 12.47 18.36
CA THR A 358 -38.40 11.46 17.91
C THR A 358 -38.57 11.19 16.42
N GLN A 359 -37.62 11.66 15.62
CA GLN A 359 -37.58 11.41 14.19
C GLN A 359 -36.69 10.22 13.96
N VAL A 360 -37.20 9.20 13.27
CA VAL A 360 -36.50 7.96 12.94
C VAL A 360 -36.60 7.71 11.44
N GLY A 361 -35.52 7.34 10.82
CA GLY A 361 -35.44 6.89 9.44
C GLY A 361 -34.90 5.48 9.33
N ALA A 362 -35.33 4.77 8.31
CA ALA A 362 -34.86 3.44 7.99
C ALA A 362 -34.59 3.28 6.50
N VAL A 363 -33.57 2.51 6.15
CA VAL A 363 -33.20 2.18 4.75
C VAL A 363 -32.97 0.68 4.64
N ILE A 364 -33.66 0.03 3.72
CA ILE A 364 -33.42 -1.38 3.39
C ILE A 364 -32.51 -1.46 2.18
N VAL A 365 -31.44 -2.25 2.32
CA VAL A 365 -30.38 -2.40 1.33
C VAL A 365 -30.20 -3.87 0.99
N SER A 366 -30.14 -4.19 -0.30
CA SER A 366 -29.86 -5.54 -0.78
C SER A 366 -28.45 -6.00 -0.44
N SER A 367 -28.16 -7.29 -0.57
CA SER A 367 -26.83 -7.87 -0.34
C SER A 367 -25.74 -7.32 -1.29
N ASP A 368 -26.14 -6.76 -2.43
CA ASP A 368 -25.27 -6.12 -3.42
C ASP A 368 -25.24 -4.57 -3.33
N ASN A 369 -25.59 -4.04 -2.15
CA ASN A 369 -25.53 -2.62 -1.80
C ASN A 369 -26.45 -1.70 -2.64
N ARG A 370 -27.66 -2.16 -2.99
CA ARG A 370 -28.69 -1.33 -3.63
C ARG A 370 -29.75 -0.94 -2.61
N ILE A 371 -30.11 0.33 -2.56
CA ILE A 371 -31.26 0.78 -1.75
C ILE A 371 -32.53 0.20 -2.37
N LEU A 372 -33.22 -0.62 -1.61
CA LEU A 372 -34.50 -1.21 -2.00
C LEU A 372 -35.67 -0.32 -1.60
N SER A 373 -35.65 0.20 -0.38
CA SER A 373 -36.71 1.04 0.15
C SER A 373 -36.22 1.91 1.29
N ILE A 374 -36.96 3.00 1.55
CA ILE A 374 -36.76 3.90 2.68
C ILE A 374 -38.09 4.12 3.43
N GLY A 375 -38.00 4.41 4.71
CA GLY A 375 -39.13 4.72 5.54
C GLY A 375 -38.79 5.66 6.70
N TYR A 376 -39.73 6.43 7.13
CA TYR A 376 -39.62 7.26 8.33
C TYR A 376 -40.88 7.07 9.22
N ASN A 377 -40.75 7.35 10.51
CA ASN A 377 -41.90 7.21 11.39
C ASN A 377 -42.92 8.33 11.16
N GLY A 378 -44.22 7.97 11.09
CA GLY A 378 -45.28 8.92 10.77
C GLY A 378 -46.70 8.39 11.02
N SER A 379 -47.67 9.23 10.68
CA SER A 379 -49.08 8.84 10.65
C SER A 379 -49.36 7.84 9.53
N PRO A 380 -50.37 6.97 9.66
CA PRO A 380 -50.86 6.12 8.57
C PRO A 380 -51.34 6.96 7.38
N ASN A 381 -51.23 6.41 6.16
CA ASN A 381 -51.73 7.05 4.96
C ASN A 381 -53.21 7.40 5.09
N GLY A 382 -53.57 8.63 4.72
CA GLY A 382 -54.92 9.15 4.82
C GLY A 382 -55.29 9.73 6.20
N TYR A 383 -54.46 9.62 7.22
CA TYR A 383 -54.68 10.30 8.50
C TYR A 383 -54.23 11.77 8.37
N ASN A 384 -55.07 12.71 8.80
CA ASN A 384 -54.71 14.13 8.81
C ASN A 384 -53.68 14.41 9.92
N ASP A 385 -52.47 14.80 9.55
CA ASP A 385 -51.35 15.06 10.47
C ASP A 385 -51.65 16.12 11.54
N GLU A 386 -52.49 17.12 11.25
CA GLU A 386 -52.89 18.17 12.19
C GLU A 386 -53.78 17.61 13.35
N ARG A 387 -54.48 16.50 13.10
CA ARG A 387 -55.32 15.82 14.07
C ARG A 387 -54.65 14.63 14.70
N PHE A 388 -53.39 14.30 14.29
CA PHE A 388 -52.68 13.14 14.80
C PHE A 388 -52.24 13.36 16.25
N PRO A 389 -52.41 12.39 17.15
CA PRO A 389 -52.12 12.54 18.57
C PRO A 389 -50.60 12.40 18.85
N TRP A 390 -49.82 13.41 18.56
CA TRP A 390 -48.35 13.42 18.73
C TRP A 390 -47.86 13.41 20.18
N LYS A 391 -48.79 13.49 21.17
CA LYS A 391 -48.45 13.50 22.60
C LYS A 391 -47.73 12.20 23.01
N ARG A 392 -46.89 12.30 24.03
CA ARG A 392 -46.25 11.14 24.68
C ARG A 392 -46.86 10.77 26.01
N VAL A 393 -47.56 11.67 26.61
CA VAL A 393 -48.18 11.52 27.94
C VAL A 393 -49.68 11.79 27.82
N GLY A 394 -50.51 10.94 28.44
CA GLY A 394 -51.98 10.99 28.41
C GLY A 394 -52.56 9.58 28.37
N GLU A 395 -53.87 9.49 28.18
CA GLU A 395 -54.55 8.22 27.96
C GLU A 395 -54.03 7.57 26.65
N LYS A 396 -54.03 6.23 26.59
CA LYS A 396 -53.46 5.47 25.45
C LYS A 396 -53.97 5.95 24.09
N LEU A 397 -55.25 6.27 23.99
CA LEU A 397 -55.91 6.75 22.77
C LEU A 397 -55.60 8.23 22.45
N GLU A 398 -55.01 8.98 23.37
CA GLU A 398 -54.58 10.35 23.18
C GLU A 398 -53.10 10.49 22.85
N THR A 399 -52.35 9.40 22.79
CA THR A 399 -50.92 9.35 22.52
C THR A 399 -50.62 8.69 21.21
N LYS A 400 -49.46 9.04 20.62
CA LYS A 400 -49.01 8.52 19.31
C LYS A 400 -48.77 7.00 19.29
N TYR A 401 -48.56 6.35 20.43
CA TYR A 401 -48.01 5.01 20.52
C TYR A 401 -48.87 3.92 19.87
N LEU A 402 -50.20 4.08 19.83
CA LEU A 402 -51.11 3.15 19.17
C LEU A 402 -51.30 3.43 17.66
N PHE A 403 -50.90 4.60 17.19
CA PHE A 403 -51.25 5.09 15.86
C PHE A 403 -50.04 5.29 14.96
N VAL A 404 -48.83 5.57 15.51
CA VAL A 404 -47.62 5.85 14.73
C VAL A 404 -47.12 4.61 14.02
N VAL A 405 -46.85 4.72 12.74
CA VAL A 405 -46.14 3.70 11.97
C VAL A 405 -44.65 3.94 12.09
N HIS A 406 -43.90 2.95 12.55
CA HIS A 406 -42.45 3.05 12.73
C HIS A 406 -41.70 3.09 11.39
N ALA A 407 -40.52 3.62 11.39
CA ALA A 407 -39.69 3.80 10.20
C ALA A 407 -39.39 2.48 9.48
N GLU A 408 -39.08 1.43 10.23
CA GLU A 408 -38.75 0.10 9.72
C GLU A 408 -39.97 -0.51 9.02
N ARG A 409 -41.14 -0.40 9.65
CA ARG A 409 -42.42 -0.86 9.09
C ARG A 409 -42.74 -0.11 7.80
N ASN A 410 -42.59 1.22 7.79
CA ASN A 410 -42.80 2.01 6.58
C ASN A 410 -41.80 1.64 5.48
N ALA A 411 -40.52 1.39 5.80
CA ALA A 411 -39.55 0.95 4.82
C ALA A 411 -39.93 -0.40 4.17
N ILE A 412 -40.48 -1.34 4.98
CA ILE A 412 -40.96 -2.63 4.45
C ILE A 412 -42.22 -2.45 3.60
N LEU A 413 -43.16 -1.64 4.04
CA LEU A 413 -44.45 -1.43 3.35
C LEU A 413 -44.32 -0.56 2.07
N ASN A 414 -43.38 0.35 2.04
CA ASN A 414 -43.11 1.22 0.87
C ASN A 414 -42.43 0.47 -0.32
N TYR A 415 -41.93 -0.75 -0.08
CA TYR A 415 -41.32 -1.53 -1.14
C TYR A 415 -42.36 -2.14 -2.06
N LEU A 416 -42.31 -1.77 -3.34
CA LEU A 416 -43.24 -2.22 -4.37
C LEU A 416 -42.70 -3.37 -5.23
N GLY A 417 -41.45 -3.80 -4.98
CA GLY A 417 -40.81 -4.89 -5.71
C GLY A 417 -41.17 -6.28 -5.16
N ASN A 418 -40.35 -7.27 -5.50
CA ASN A 418 -40.52 -8.63 -5.05
C ASN A 418 -39.96 -8.80 -3.61
N ARG A 419 -40.76 -9.36 -2.69
CA ARG A 419 -40.29 -9.63 -1.32
C ARG A 419 -39.09 -10.56 -1.22
N LYS A 420 -38.81 -11.35 -2.27
CA LYS A 420 -37.55 -12.13 -2.36
C LYS A 420 -36.31 -11.25 -2.39
N ASP A 421 -36.42 -9.99 -2.76
CA ASP A 421 -35.31 -9.03 -2.80
C ASP A 421 -34.82 -8.66 -1.38
N PHE A 422 -35.65 -8.91 -0.36
CA PHE A 422 -35.27 -8.76 1.04
C PHE A 422 -34.46 -9.93 1.60
N GLN A 423 -34.35 -11.03 0.85
CA GLN A 423 -33.56 -12.18 1.31
C GLN A 423 -32.08 -11.78 1.43
N ASN A 424 -31.54 -11.92 2.65
CA ASN A 424 -30.19 -11.49 3.02
C ASN A 424 -29.93 -9.97 2.92
N ALA A 425 -30.98 -9.17 2.84
CA ALA A 425 -30.88 -7.70 2.89
C ALA A 425 -30.47 -7.23 4.28
N LYS A 426 -30.05 -5.98 4.35
CA LYS A 426 -29.72 -5.24 5.57
C LYS A 426 -30.71 -4.10 5.77
N ILE A 427 -30.96 -3.74 7.02
CA ILE A 427 -31.71 -2.53 7.36
C ILE A 427 -30.83 -1.60 8.22
N TYR A 428 -30.71 -0.36 7.80
CA TYR A 428 -30.06 0.71 8.55
C TYR A 428 -31.14 1.57 9.20
N VAL A 429 -31.01 1.86 10.48
CA VAL A 429 -32.01 2.60 11.25
C VAL A 429 -31.38 3.47 12.33
N ASP A 430 -31.93 4.66 12.57
CA ASP A 430 -31.42 5.57 13.61
C ASP A 430 -31.49 4.98 15.01
N LEU A 431 -32.55 4.24 15.30
CA LEU A 431 -32.88 3.72 16.62
C LEU A 431 -33.10 2.22 16.56
N PHE A 432 -32.59 1.48 17.54
CA PHE A 432 -32.75 0.04 17.61
C PHE A 432 -34.23 -0.36 17.52
N PRO A 433 -34.62 -1.34 16.67
CA PRO A 433 -36.00 -1.74 16.44
C PRO A 433 -36.69 -2.28 17.70
N CYS A 434 -37.95 -1.91 17.91
CA CYS A 434 -38.79 -2.54 18.94
C CYS A 434 -39.19 -3.97 18.54
N ASN A 435 -39.80 -4.71 19.47
CA ASN A 435 -40.26 -6.09 19.27
C ASN A 435 -41.22 -6.26 18.08
N GLU A 436 -42.11 -5.30 17.82
CA GLU A 436 -43.03 -5.37 16.68
C GLU A 436 -42.27 -5.23 15.35
N CYS A 437 -41.38 -4.25 15.24
CA CYS A 437 -40.54 -4.09 14.05
C CYS A 437 -39.59 -5.28 13.86
N ALA A 438 -39.06 -5.87 14.94
CA ALA A 438 -38.20 -7.05 14.85
C ALA A 438 -38.94 -8.25 14.22
N LYS A 439 -40.22 -8.48 14.58
CA LYS A 439 -41.01 -9.53 13.94
C LYS A 439 -41.19 -9.31 12.43
N GLU A 440 -41.40 -8.08 11.99
CA GLU A 440 -41.55 -7.74 10.57
C GLU A 440 -40.25 -7.86 9.80
N ILE A 441 -39.12 -7.42 10.38
CA ILE A 441 -37.80 -7.56 9.84
C ILE A 441 -37.49 -9.05 9.60
N ILE A 442 -37.72 -9.90 10.59
CA ILE A 442 -37.52 -11.36 10.51
C ILE A 442 -38.42 -11.97 9.42
N GLN A 443 -39.71 -11.68 9.42
CA GLN A 443 -40.66 -12.22 8.44
C GLN A 443 -40.41 -11.75 7.01
N SER A 444 -39.73 -10.60 6.85
CA SER A 444 -39.35 -10.08 5.54
C SER A 444 -38.12 -10.77 4.93
N GLY A 445 -37.32 -11.50 5.73
CA GLY A 445 -36.11 -12.17 5.29
C GLY A 445 -34.85 -11.33 5.41
N ILE A 446 -34.94 -10.15 6.00
CA ILE A 446 -33.78 -9.28 6.31
C ILE A 446 -32.89 -10.00 7.34
N LYS A 447 -31.57 -9.96 7.16
CA LYS A 447 -30.61 -10.74 7.95
C LYS A 447 -29.63 -9.92 8.79
N GLU A 448 -29.60 -8.60 8.60
CA GLU A 448 -28.73 -7.73 9.39
C GLU A 448 -29.42 -6.39 9.71
N VAL A 449 -29.29 -5.95 10.96
CA VAL A 449 -29.76 -4.66 11.45
C VAL A 449 -28.56 -3.83 11.86
N ILE A 450 -28.39 -2.65 11.26
CA ILE A 450 -27.35 -1.69 11.61
C ILE A 450 -28.04 -0.46 12.21
N TYR A 451 -27.64 -0.05 13.41
CA TYR A 451 -28.30 1.04 14.14
C TYR A 451 -27.32 2.04 14.75
N LEU A 452 -27.77 3.30 14.97
CA LEU A 452 -26.96 4.33 15.62
C LEU A 452 -27.15 4.34 17.14
N SER A 453 -28.38 4.26 17.62
CA SER A 453 -28.71 4.45 19.02
C SER A 453 -29.49 3.29 19.58
N ASP A 454 -29.12 2.84 20.78
CA ASP A 454 -29.84 1.85 21.58
C ASP A 454 -30.30 2.47 22.92
N LYS A 455 -30.78 3.70 22.86
CA LYS A 455 -31.20 4.46 24.08
C LYS A 455 -32.30 3.80 24.91
N TYR A 456 -32.99 2.82 24.32
CA TYR A 456 -34.04 2.04 24.99
C TYR A 456 -33.63 0.59 25.32
N ALA A 457 -32.31 0.32 25.37
CA ALA A 457 -31.75 -1.02 25.55
C ALA A 457 -32.36 -1.84 26.71
N ASN A 458 -32.77 -1.16 27.76
CA ASN A 458 -33.27 -1.78 29.00
C ASN A 458 -34.80 -1.91 29.05
N THR A 459 -35.53 -1.56 27.97
CA THR A 459 -36.99 -1.77 27.93
C THR A 459 -37.32 -3.20 27.55
N GLU A 460 -38.46 -3.70 27.97
CA GLU A 460 -38.95 -5.07 27.67
C GLU A 460 -39.07 -5.28 26.16
N GLU A 461 -39.54 -4.28 25.43
CA GLU A 461 -39.63 -4.30 23.95
C GLU A 461 -38.30 -4.48 23.27
N THR A 462 -37.24 -3.77 23.71
CA THR A 462 -35.93 -3.90 23.15
C THR A 462 -35.26 -5.22 23.54
N ILE A 463 -35.43 -5.67 24.78
CA ILE A 463 -34.94 -6.98 25.23
C ILE A 463 -35.58 -8.10 24.40
N ALA A 464 -36.90 -8.06 24.25
CA ALA A 464 -37.64 -9.03 23.42
C ALA A 464 -37.18 -8.99 21.94
N SER A 465 -36.94 -7.80 21.40
CA SER A 465 -36.40 -7.63 20.04
C SER A 465 -35.06 -8.32 19.86
N LYS A 466 -34.12 -8.14 20.79
CA LYS A 466 -32.80 -8.80 20.77
C LYS A 466 -32.94 -10.32 20.84
N GLN A 467 -33.79 -10.83 21.75
CA GLN A 467 -34.04 -12.26 21.85
C GLN A 467 -34.62 -12.84 20.54
N LEU A 468 -35.55 -12.12 19.90
CA LEU A 468 -36.12 -12.53 18.61
C LEU A 468 -35.02 -12.60 17.52
N PHE A 469 -34.15 -11.58 17.41
CA PHE A 469 -33.08 -11.57 16.46
C PHE A 469 -32.06 -12.69 16.70
N ASP A 470 -31.66 -12.93 17.95
CA ASP A 470 -30.72 -13.99 18.33
C ASP A 470 -31.30 -15.38 17.97
N ILE A 471 -32.53 -15.67 18.31
CA ILE A 471 -33.20 -16.95 18.04
C ILE A 471 -33.39 -17.17 16.53
N CYS A 472 -33.76 -16.13 15.79
CA CYS A 472 -34.05 -16.22 14.35
C CYS A 472 -32.84 -16.01 13.46
N GLY A 473 -31.64 -15.82 14.03
CA GLY A 473 -30.40 -15.69 13.30
C GLY A 473 -30.32 -14.39 12.47
N VAL A 474 -30.88 -13.29 12.95
CA VAL A 474 -30.70 -11.94 12.41
C VAL A 474 -29.57 -11.26 13.17
N LYS A 475 -28.52 -10.87 12.46
CA LYS A 475 -27.39 -10.15 13.06
C LYS A 475 -27.79 -8.71 13.35
N TYR A 476 -27.24 -8.13 14.42
CA TYR A 476 -27.39 -6.70 14.68
C TYR A 476 -26.09 -6.11 15.22
N ARG A 477 -25.79 -4.88 14.83
CA ARG A 477 -24.61 -4.15 15.30
C ARG A 477 -24.85 -2.65 15.34
N GLN A 478 -24.20 -2.02 16.30
CA GLN A 478 -24.20 -0.57 16.41
C GLN A 478 -23.10 0.03 15.53
N LEU A 479 -23.42 1.09 14.79
CA LEU A 479 -22.43 1.91 14.12
C LEU A 479 -21.91 2.95 15.12
N THR A 480 -20.68 2.78 15.57
CA THR A 480 -20.06 3.60 16.65
C THR A 480 -19.15 4.71 16.15
N GLU A 481 -18.82 4.71 14.85
CA GLU A 481 -17.97 5.75 14.27
C GLU A 481 -18.79 7.06 14.11
N GLU A 482 -18.33 8.11 14.78
CA GLU A 482 -18.88 9.45 14.59
C GLU A 482 -18.23 10.12 13.39
N LYS A 483 -19.04 10.46 12.38
CA LYS A 483 -18.62 11.25 11.22
C LYS A 483 -19.61 12.37 10.97
N GLU A 484 -19.16 13.59 10.97
CA GLU A 484 -19.96 14.74 10.60
C GLU A 484 -20.10 14.83 9.07
N ILE A 485 -21.34 14.83 8.58
CA ILE A 485 -21.65 14.98 7.15
C ILE A 485 -22.47 16.25 6.98
N ASN A 486 -21.88 17.27 6.38
CA ASN A 486 -22.50 18.55 6.09
C ASN A 486 -23.01 18.60 4.64
N LEU A 487 -24.33 18.58 4.45
CA LEU A 487 -24.97 18.76 3.14
C LEU A 487 -25.51 20.19 3.02
N LYS A 488 -24.93 20.99 2.10
CA LYS A 488 -25.47 22.30 1.73
C LYS A 488 -26.30 22.15 0.47
N LEU A 489 -27.62 22.28 0.61
CA LEU A 489 -28.54 22.32 -0.52
C LEU A 489 -28.94 23.78 -0.78
N THR A 490 -28.77 24.24 -2.02
CA THR A 490 -29.33 25.51 -2.49
C THR A 490 -30.53 25.15 -3.35
N ILE A 491 -31.75 25.34 -2.83
CA ILE A 491 -33.02 25.08 -3.51
C ILE A 491 -33.58 26.39 -4.01
#